data_696a72d2c19c504a38ae74dc00d3382e
#
_entry.id   696a72d2c19c504a38ae74dc00d3382e
#
_cell.length_a   1.000
_cell.length_b   1.000
_cell.length_c   1.000
_cell.angle_alpha   90.00
_cell.angle_beta   90.00
_cell.angle_gamma   90.00
#
_symmetry.space_group_name_H-M   'P 1'
#
loop_
_entity.id
_entity.type
_entity.pdbx_description
1 polymer ?
#
loop_
_entity_poly.entity_id
_entity_poly.type
_entity_poly.pdbx_seq_one_letter_code
_entity_poly.pdbx_strand_id
1 'polypeptide(L)'
;VVPVHALGLQAGNSTRGHRFEAQADPIAIADADSYAATLREQGAVIASFTERRAEIAAQLQAAAAQAGDNCQPVEDEALLDEVTALVERPCVLLCQFEPEYLQVPQECLILTMKANQKYFPLLDTTAGKEGKLTNRFLVVSNISPADTSAVIGGNERVIRPRLADAKFFYDQDRKKTLQSRLPELAKVVYHNKLGTQAERSERVRHIA
;
A
#
# COMPACT_ATOMS: atom_id res chain seq x y z
N VAL A 1 -34.92 15.34 -2.88
CA VAL A 1 -34.20 14.74 -4.02
C VAL A 1 -34.41 15.63 -5.25
N VAL A 2 -33.33 16.02 -5.92
CA VAL A 2 -33.42 16.72 -7.21
C VAL A 2 -33.65 15.67 -8.31
N PRO A 3 -34.69 15.82 -9.14
CA PRO A 3 -34.98 14.85 -10.18
C PRO A 3 -33.95 14.97 -11.32
N VAL A 4 -32.98 14.08 -11.36
CA VAL A 4 -31.94 14.00 -12.38
C VAL A 4 -31.97 12.64 -13.06
N HIS A 5 -31.88 12.66 -14.38
CA HIS A 5 -31.67 11.47 -15.20
C HIS A 5 -30.30 11.56 -15.86
N ALA A 6 -29.42 10.59 -15.63
CA ALA A 6 -28.12 10.51 -16.27
C ALA A 6 -27.71 9.05 -16.47
N LEU A 7 -27.12 8.75 -17.63
CA LEU A 7 -26.60 7.41 -17.98
C LEU A 7 -27.65 6.28 -17.82
N GLY A 8 -28.93 6.58 -18.08
CA GLY A 8 -30.01 5.61 -17.91
C GLY A 8 -30.46 5.38 -16.45
N LEU A 9 -29.94 6.16 -15.50
CA LEU A 9 -30.32 6.10 -14.10
C LEU A 9 -31.13 7.32 -13.70
N GLN A 10 -32.03 7.14 -12.74
CA GLN A 10 -32.81 8.21 -12.12
C GLN A 10 -32.33 8.45 -10.69
N ALA A 11 -32.17 9.73 -10.32
CA ALA A 11 -31.84 10.10 -8.94
C ALA A 11 -32.94 9.65 -7.97
N GLY A 12 -32.50 9.11 -6.83
CA GLY A 12 -33.35 8.64 -5.74
C GLY A 12 -32.82 9.08 -4.38
N ASN A 13 -33.42 8.61 -3.32
CA ASN A 13 -33.03 8.84 -1.95
C ASN A 13 -32.60 7.53 -1.25
N SER A 14 -32.14 6.56 -1.99
CA SER A 14 -31.60 5.32 -1.47
C SER A 14 -30.19 5.07 -1.98
N THR A 15 -29.38 4.44 -1.16
CA THR A 15 -28.01 4.06 -1.49
C THR A 15 -27.70 2.66 -0.96
N ARG A 16 -26.51 2.16 -1.23
CA ARG A 16 -25.94 0.95 -0.64
C ARG A 16 -24.81 1.29 0.28
N GLY A 17 -24.63 0.51 1.32
CA GLY A 17 -23.48 0.60 2.19
C GLY A 17 -22.36 -0.34 1.78
N HIS A 18 -21.47 -0.61 2.71
CA HIS A 18 -20.38 -1.55 2.57
C HIS A 18 -20.89 -2.94 2.21
N ARG A 19 -20.31 -3.54 1.18
CA ARG A 19 -20.81 -4.79 0.56
C ARG A 19 -21.01 -5.96 1.54
N PHE A 20 -20.17 -6.04 2.58
CA PHE A 20 -20.16 -7.18 3.51
C PHE A 20 -20.61 -6.82 4.93
N GLU A 21 -20.61 -5.52 5.29
CA GLU A 21 -20.80 -5.09 6.68
C GLU A 21 -21.97 -4.13 6.87
N ALA A 22 -22.64 -3.72 5.79
CA ALA A 22 -23.84 -2.91 5.87
C ALA A 22 -24.96 -3.67 6.61
N GLN A 23 -25.67 -2.97 7.49
CA GLN A 23 -26.80 -3.53 8.25
C GLN A 23 -28.09 -3.57 7.42
N ALA A 24 -28.19 -2.74 6.39
CA ALA A 24 -29.35 -2.64 5.51
C ALA A 24 -28.90 -2.47 4.05
N ASP A 25 -29.69 -3.01 3.11
CA ASP A 25 -29.55 -2.82 1.66
C ASP A 25 -30.94 -2.91 1.00
N PRO A 26 -31.49 -1.85 0.39
CA PRO A 26 -30.94 -0.49 0.32
C PRO A 26 -31.07 0.30 1.64
N ILE A 27 -30.26 1.35 1.78
CA ILE A 27 -30.30 2.32 2.87
C ILE A 27 -31.07 3.56 2.41
N ALA A 28 -32.12 3.92 3.10
CA ALA A 28 -32.89 5.13 2.82
C ALA A 28 -32.17 6.36 3.43
N ILE A 29 -31.99 7.41 2.63
CA ILE A 29 -31.42 8.69 3.04
C ILE A 29 -32.53 9.70 3.17
N ALA A 30 -32.76 10.22 4.39
CA ALA A 30 -33.84 11.18 4.65
C ALA A 30 -33.56 12.52 3.96
N ASP A 31 -32.36 13.04 4.11
CA ASP A 31 -31.90 14.32 3.58
C ASP A 31 -30.38 14.32 3.40
N ALA A 32 -29.85 15.43 2.87
CA ALA A 32 -28.42 15.57 2.62
C ALA A 32 -27.59 15.67 3.91
N ASP A 33 -28.13 16.28 4.95
CA ASP A 33 -27.42 16.50 6.21
C ASP A 33 -27.25 15.19 6.99
N SER A 34 -28.21 14.26 6.89
CA SER A 34 -28.13 12.94 7.50
C SER A 34 -27.29 11.91 6.75
N TYR A 35 -26.85 12.22 5.52
CA TYR A 35 -26.18 11.26 4.61
C TYR A 35 -24.97 10.58 5.26
N ALA A 36 -24.01 11.35 5.76
CA ALA A 36 -22.77 10.81 6.32
C ALA A 36 -23.00 9.97 7.59
N ALA A 37 -23.88 10.45 8.48
CA ALA A 37 -24.24 9.74 9.70
C ALA A 37 -24.96 8.41 9.39
N THR A 38 -25.96 8.45 8.49
CA THR A 38 -26.69 7.25 8.05
C THR A 38 -25.77 6.20 7.44
N LEU A 39 -24.83 6.61 6.57
CA LEU A 39 -23.87 5.69 6.00
C LEU A 39 -22.90 5.10 7.03
N ARG A 40 -22.47 5.89 8.00
CA ARG A 40 -21.61 5.38 9.09
C ARG A 40 -22.34 4.35 9.94
N GLU A 41 -23.59 4.63 10.34
CA GLU A 41 -24.35 3.80 11.26
C GLU A 41 -24.94 2.54 10.58
N GLN A 42 -25.59 2.69 9.44
CA GLN A 42 -26.31 1.62 8.76
C GLN A 42 -25.49 0.99 7.61
N GLY A 43 -24.65 1.79 7.00
CA GLY A 43 -23.90 1.41 5.81
C GLY A 43 -22.51 0.87 6.08
N ALA A 44 -21.97 1.02 7.28
CA ALA A 44 -20.58 0.72 7.60
C ALA A 44 -19.59 1.43 6.65
N VAL A 45 -19.86 2.70 6.29
CA VAL A 45 -19.07 3.54 5.39
C VAL A 45 -18.74 4.87 6.05
N ILE A 46 -17.49 5.24 6.07
CA ILE A 46 -17.04 6.60 6.41
C ILE A 46 -17.02 7.41 5.12
N ALA A 47 -18.07 8.17 4.84
CA ALA A 47 -18.26 8.86 3.57
C ALA A 47 -17.23 9.98 3.34
N SER A 48 -16.85 10.73 4.38
CA SER A 48 -15.87 11.80 4.31
C SER A 48 -14.46 11.26 4.10
N PHE A 49 -13.80 11.68 3.01
CA PHE A 49 -12.40 11.33 2.76
C PHE A 49 -11.48 11.81 3.89
N THR A 50 -11.67 13.06 4.34
CA THR A 50 -10.84 13.66 5.41
C THR A 50 -10.98 12.90 6.72
N GLU A 51 -12.21 12.56 7.12
CA GLU A 51 -12.43 11.77 8.34
C GLU A 51 -11.86 10.37 8.22
N ARG A 52 -12.06 9.70 7.08
CA ARG A 52 -11.55 8.36 6.84
C ARG A 52 -10.02 8.33 6.84
N ARG A 53 -9.38 9.35 6.25
CA ARG A 53 -7.93 9.52 6.29
C ARG A 53 -7.39 9.70 7.70
N ALA A 54 -8.03 10.55 8.50
CA ALA A 54 -7.66 10.77 9.90
C ALA A 54 -7.82 9.50 10.73
N GLU A 55 -8.90 8.75 10.49
CA GLU A 55 -9.14 7.45 11.13
C GLU A 55 -8.04 6.43 10.80
N ILE A 56 -7.65 6.31 9.53
CA ILE A 56 -6.56 5.42 9.11
C ILE A 56 -5.25 5.84 9.78
N ALA A 57 -4.91 7.12 9.77
CA ALA A 57 -3.68 7.63 10.40
C ALA A 57 -3.64 7.31 11.90
N ALA A 58 -4.74 7.53 12.61
CA ALA A 58 -4.84 7.20 14.03
C ALA A 58 -4.70 5.68 14.28
N GLN A 59 -5.35 4.84 13.47
CA GLN A 59 -5.24 3.39 13.59
C GLN A 59 -3.83 2.89 13.28
N LEU A 60 -3.14 3.47 12.28
CA LEU A 60 -1.74 3.12 11.97
C LEU A 60 -0.82 3.37 13.16
N GLN A 61 -0.94 4.52 13.82
CA GLN A 61 -0.16 4.85 15.00
C GLN A 61 -0.49 3.92 16.17
N ALA A 62 -1.76 3.66 16.42
CA ALA A 62 -2.20 2.75 17.49
C ALA A 62 -1.70 1.31 17.28
N ALA A 63 -1.78 0.81 16.04
CA ALA A 63 -1.29 -0.54 15.68
C ALA A 63 0.24 -0.64 15.76
N ALA A 64 0.97 0.42 15.38
CA ALA A 64 2.41 0.46 15.55
C ALA A 64 2.84 0.43 17.02
N ALA A 65 2.14 1.16 17.90
CA ALA A 65 2.39 1.12 19.34
C ALA A 65 2.11 -0.27 19.94
N GLN A 66 1.10 -0.98 19.46
CA GLN A 66 0.85 -2.38 19.87
C GLN A 66 1.93 -3.35 19.37
N ALA A 67 2.58 -3.05 18.25
CA ALA A 67 3.69 -3.85 17.76
C ALA A 67 4.94 -3.76 18.64
N GLY A 68 5.09 -2.69 19.42
CA GLY A 68 6.17 -2.43 20.38
C GLY A 68 6.40 -0.93 20.52
N ASP A 69 6.83 -0.50 21.70
CA ASP A 69 7.04 0.92 22.03
C ASP A 69 8.04 1.65 21.10
N ASN A 70 8.81 0.88 20.33
CA ASN A 70 9.86 1.38 19.46
C ASN A 70 9.54 1.16 17.97
N CYS A 71 8.27 1.10 17.57
CA CYS A 71 7.86 0.93 16.18
C CYS A 71 7.06 2.13 15.70
N GLN A 72 7.36 2.59 14.48
CA GLN A 72 6.56 3.60 13.78
C GLN A 72 6.33 3.20 12.32
N PRO A 73 5.16 3.51 11.75
CA PRO A 73 4.92 3.27 10.33
C PRO A 73 5.79 4.21 9.48
N VAL A 74 6.20 3.74 8.30
CA VAL A 74 6.83 4.61 7.31
C VAL A 74 5.87 5.75 6.96
N GLU A 75 6.34 6.98 7.08
CA GLU A 75 5.58 8.16 6.68
C GLU A 75 5.52 8.25 5.15
N ASP A 76 4.29 8.24 4.61
CA ASP A 76 4.04 8.38 3.19
C ASP A 76 2.61 8.90 2.98
N GLU A 77 2.51 10.21 2.78
CA GLU A 77 1.25 10.90 2.57
C GLU A 77 0.52 10.42 1.31
N ALA A 78 1.26 10.17 0.23
CA ALA A 78 0.70 9.69 -1.03
C ALA A 78 0.11 8.29 -0.89
N LEU A 79 0.79 7.39 -0.18
CA LEU A 79 0.28 6.07 0.14
C LEU A 79 -0.97 6.15 1.03
N LEU A 80 -0.95 7.02 2.03
CA LEU A 80 -2.10 7.22 2.92
C LEU A 80 -3.32 7.72 2.14
N ASP A 81 -3.13 8.68 1.24
CA ASP A 81 -4.20 9.19 0.38
C ASP A 81 -4.74 8.12 -0.58
N GLU A 82 -3.85 7.35 -1.19
CA GLU A 82 -4.24 6.24 -2.07
C GLU A 82 -5.06 5.19 -1.31
N VAL A 83 -4.58 4.73 -0.16
CA VAL A 83 -5.28 3.73 0.65
C VAL A 83 -6.61 4.27 1.17
N THR A 84 -6.68 5.55 1.54
CA THR A 84 -7.93 6.20 1.94
C THR A 84 -8.99 6.14 0.84
N ALA A 85 -8.59 6.23 -0.42
CA ALA A 85 -9.50 6.11 -1.56
C ALA A 85 -9.96 4.67 -1.84
N LEU A 86 -9.21 3.66 -1.36
CA LEU A 86 -9.48 2.24 -1.62
C LEU A 86 -10.39 1.57 -0.59
N VAL A 87 -10.59 2.18 0.57
CA VAL A 87 -11.37 1.59 1.66
C VAL A 87 -12.55 2.48 2.07
N GLU A 88 -13.62 1.88 2.54
CA GLU A 88 -14.83 2.54 3.03
C GLU A 88 -14.92 2.50 4.55
N ARG A 89 -14.46 1.40 5.15
CA ARG A 89 -14.40 1.14 6.59
C ARG A 89 -13.03 0.58 6.95
N PRO A 90 -12.05 1.44 7.25
CA PRO A 90 -10.69 1.01 7.53
C PRO A 90 -10.58 0.21 8.82
N CYS A 91 -9.83 -0.89 8.75
CA CYS A 91 -9.39 -1.69 9.88
C CYS A 91 -7.89 -1.98 9.69
N VAL A 92 -7.04 -1.42 10.55
CA VAL A 92 -5.59 -1.62 10.47
C VAL A 92 -5.20 -2.89 11.21
N LEU A 93 -4.46 -3.76 10.53
CA LEU A 93 -4.01 -5.05 11.04
C LEU A 93 -2.49 -5.14 11.02
N LEU A 94 -1.92 -5.67 12.10
CA LEU A 94 -0.49 -5.95 12.20
C LEU A 94 -0.18 -7.33 11.60
N CYS A 95 0.74 -7.35 10.65
CA CYS A 95 1.24 -8.52 9.96
C CYS A 95 2.76 -8.62 10.11
N GLN A 96 3.34 -9.78 9.80
CA GLN A 96 4.76 -10.02 9.85
C GLN A 96 5.25 -10.88 8.70
N PHE A 97 6.56 -10.83 8.46
CA PHE A 97 7.25 -11.70 7.52
C PHE A 97 8.49 -12.30 8.16
N GLU A 98 9.10 -13.28 7.51
CA GLU A 98 10.26 -13.98 8.02
C GLU A 98 11.48 -13.05 8.14
N PRO A 99 12.16 -12.98 9.31
CA PRO A 99 13.27 -12.05 9.55
C PRO A 99 14.46 -12.21 8.59
N GLU A 100 14.58 -13.36 7.94
CA GLU A 100 15.65 -13.64 6.97
C GLU A 100 15.65 -12.68 5.78
N TYR A 101 14.49 -12.11 5.41
CA TYR A 101 14.41 -11.12 4.33
C TYR A 101 15.05 -9.79 4.68
N LEU A 102 15.26 -9.47 5.97
CA LEU A 102 15.94 -8.25 6.42
C LEU A 102 17.42 -8.19 5.99
N GLN A 103 17.97 -9.25 5.40
CA GLN A 103 19.29 -9.25 4.77
C GLN A 103 19.31 -8.49 3.42
N VAL A 104 18.15 -8.30 2.80
CA VAL A 104 17.98 -7.49 1.59
C VAL A 104 17.97 -6.01 2.00
N PRO A 105 18.54 -5.10 1.19
CA PRO A 105 18.45 -3.67 1.48
C PRO A 105 17.01 -3.25 1.75
N GLN A 106 16.81 -2.56 2.86
CA GLN A 106 15.46 -2.20 3.32
C GLN A 106 14.67 -1.37 2.29
N GLU A 107 15.36 -0.57 1.48
CA GLU A 107 14.75 0.25 0.42
C GLU A 107 14.03 -0.63 -0.61
N CYS A 108 14.60 -1.78 -0.94
CA CYS A 108 13.98 -2.74 -1.85
C CYS A 108 12.71 -3.37 -1.24
N LEU A 109 12.77 -3.73 0.05
CA LEU A 109 11.64 -4.33 0.76
C LEU A 109 10.51 -3.31 0.96
N ILE A 110 10.85 -2.10 1.40
CA ILE A 110 9.91 -0.99 1.59
C ILE A 110 9.20 -0.67 0.28
N LEU A 111 9.95 -0.53 -0.82
CA LEU A 111 9.38 -0.27 -2.14
C LEU A 111 8.42 -1.39 -2.57
N THR A 112 8.83 -2.65 -2.39
CA THR A 112 8.01 -3.82 -2.73
C THR A 112 6.68 -3.83 -1.95
N MET A 113 6.73 -3.57 -0.64
CA MET A 113 5.53 -3.53 0.21
C MET A 113 4.60 -2.38 -0.16
N LYS A 114 5.14 -1.18 -0.36
CA LYS A 114 4.36 0.03 -0.69
C LYS A 114 3.77 -0.03 -2.10
N ALA A 115 4.60 -0.26 -3.10
CA ALA A 115 4.19 -0.17 -4.50
C ALA A 115 3.20 -1.27 -4.90
N ASN A 116 3.45 -2.51 -4.47
CA ASN A 116 2.67 -3.65 -4.94
C ASN A 116 1.44 -3.94 -4.08
N GLN A 117 1.54 -3.77 -2.76
CA GLN A 117 0.52 -4.23 -1.82
C GLN A 117 -0.10 -3.12 -0.97
N LYS A 118 0.39 -1.88 -1.08
CA LYS A 118 -0.09 -0.73 -0.30
C LYS A 118 0.03 -0.95 1.22
N TYR A 119 1.05 -1.68 1.65
CA TYR A 119 1.35 -1.91 3.05
C TYR A 119 2.18 -0.77 3.63
N PHE A 120 2.08 -0.58 4.95
CA PHE A 120 2.88 0.37 5.72
C PHE A 120 3.95 -0.41 6.52
N PRO A 121 5.20 -0.45 6.05
CA PRO A 121 6.30 -1.07 6.80
C PRO A 121 6.51 -0.38 8.15
N LEU A 122 6.92 -1.13 9.16
CA LEU A 122 7.28 -0.59 10.47
C LEU A 122 8.78 -0.44 10.61
N LEU A 123 9.21 0.76 11.02
CA LEU A 123 10.59 1.09 11.32
C LEU A 123 10.85 1.06 12.83
N ASP A 124 12.06 0.64 13.20
CA ASP A 124 12.54 0.67 14.58
C ASP A 124 12.93 2.11 14.97
N THR A 125 12.48 2.58 16.11
CA THR A 125 12.82 3.89 16.69
C THR A 125 13.78 3.79 17.87
N THR A 126 14.29 2.59 18.18
CA THR A 126 15.26 2.37 19.25
C THR A 126 16.56 3.11 18.95
N ALA A 127 17.14 3.75 19.96
CA ALA A 127 18.43 4.43 19.85
C ALA A 127 19.50 3.53 19.21
N GLY A 128 20.14 4.01 18.15
CA GLY A 128 21.12 3.27 17.34
C GLY A 128 20.54 2.31 16.29
N LYS A 129 19.22 2.24 16.18
CA LYS A 129 18.51 1.48 15.14
C LYS A 129 17.44 2.30 14.42
N GLU A 130 17.43 3.60 14.67
CA GLU A 130 16.42 4.51 14.11
C GLU A 130 16.34 4.37 12.58
N GLY A 131 15.12 4.22 12.11
CA GLY A 131 14.83 4.08 10.68
C GLY A 131 15.18 2.72 10.08
N LYS A 132 15.59 1.72 10.88
CA LYS A 132 15.76 0.35 10.37
C LYS A 132 14.42 -0.36 10.24
N LEU A 133 14.27 -1.03 9.10
CA LEU A 133 13.08 -1.83 8.84
C LEU A 133 12.99 -2.99 9.84
N THR A 134 11.82 -3.17 10.43
CA THR A 134 11.46 -4.37 11.19
C THR A 134 10.87 -5.44 10.27
N ASN A 135 10.67 -6.66 10.76
CA ASN A 135 9.95 -7.69 10.01
C ASN A 135 8.42 -7.60 10.18
N ARG A 136 7.90 -6.41 10.47
CA ARG A 136 6.49 -6.14 10.70
C ARG A 136 5.98 -5.07 9.74
N PHE A 137 4.71 -5.15 9.40
CA PHE A 137 4.04 -4.18 8.54
C PHE A 137 2.57 -4.09 8.89
N LEU A 138 1.94 -2.98 8.51
CA LEU A 138 0.52 -2.75 8.72
C LEU A 138 -0.23 -2.82 7.39
N VAL A 139 -1.42 -3.39 7.47
CA VAL A 139 -2.36 -3.51 6.35
C VAL A 139 -3.62 -2.76 6.72
N VAL A 140 -4.12 -1.93 5.81
CA VAL A 140 -5.44 -1.31 5.95
C VAL A 140 -6.46 -2.19 5.22
N SER A 141 -7.21 -2.95 6.00
CA SER A 141 -8.30 -3.79 5.50
C SER A 141 -9.58 -2.98 5.34
N ASN A 142 -10.42 -3.34 4.35
CA ASN A 142 -11.76 -2.77 4.18
C ASN A 142 -12.84 -3.60 4.90
N ILE A 143 -12.46 -4.56 5.73
CA ILE A 143 -13.37 -5.36 6.56
C ILE A 143 -12.85 -5.45 7.97
N SER A 144 -13.76 -5.57 8.94
CA SER A 144 -13.47 -5.68 10.38
C SER A 144 -14.12 -6.93 10.97
N PRO A 145 -13.70 -8.15 10.57
CA PRO A 145 -14.27 -9.38 11.10
C PRO A 145 -13.91 -9.57 12.58
N ALA A 146 -14.73 -10.32 13.31
CA ALA A 146 -14.45 -10.66 14.70
C ALA A 146 -13.15 -11.48 14.85
N ASP A 147 -12.84 -12.35 13.86
CA ASP A 147 -11.58 -13.07 13.76
C ASP A 147 -10.78 -12.54 12.55
N THR A 148 -9.70 -11.85 12.82
CA THR A 148 -8.80 -11.25 11.81
C THR A 148 -7.72 -12.20 11.32
N SER A 149 -7.58 -13.39 11.89
CA SER A 149 -6.48 -14.33 11.62
C SER A 149 -6.38 -14.72 10.14
N ALA A 150 -7.52 -14.94 9.47
CA ALA A 150 -7.57 -15.26 8.05
C ALA A 150 -7.08 -14.10 7.16
N VAL A 151 -7.41 -12.86 7.53
CA VAL A 151 -6.97 -11.66 6.80
C VAL A 151 -5.48 -11.44 6.99
N ILE A 152 -4.98 -11.53 8.23
CA ILE A 152 -3.56 -11.43 8.55
C ILE A 152 -2.77 -12.49 7.80
N GLY A 153 -3.09 -13.77 7.99
CA GLY A 153 -2.39 -14.86 7.32
C GLY A 153 -2.48 -14.83 5.79
N GLY A 154 -3.57 -14.26 5.24
CA GLY A 154 -3.73 -14.01 3.81
C GLY A 154 -2.69 -13.00 3.31
N ASN A 155 -2.54 -11.86 3.99
CA ASN A 155 -1.60 -10.81 3.63
C ASN A 155 -0.13 -11.25 3.82
N GLU A 156 0.18 -11.98 4.90
CA GLU A 156 1.50 -12.56 5.13
C GLU A 156 1.88 -13.58 4.03
N ARG A 157 0.90 -14.34 3.54
CA ARG A 157 1.08 -15.27 2.42
C ARG A 157 1.35 -14.56 1.09
N VAL A 158 0.70 -13.42 0.86
CA VAL A 158 0.87 -12.63 -0.36
C VAL A 158 2.23 -11.92 -0.40
N ILE A 159 2.71 -11.40 0.73
CA ILE A 159 3.98 -10.68 0.74
C ILE A 159 5.19 -11.61 0.61
N ARG A 160 5.14 -12.82 1.16
CA ARG A 160 6.25 -13.78 1.17
C ARG A 160 6.88 -14.02 -0.21
N PRO A 161 6.15 -14.37 -1.28
CA PRO A 161 6.76 -14.56 -2.60
C PRO A 161 7.36 -13.26 -3.16
N ARG A 162 6.81 -12.09 -2.83
CA ARG A 162 7.34 -10.81 -3.28
C ARG A 162 8.69 -10.49 -2.63
N LEU A 163 8.84 -10.77 -1.33
CA LEU A 163 10.12 -10.61 -0.64
C LEU A 163 11.13 -11.68 -1.08
N ALA A 164 10.68 -12.89 -1.37
CA ALA A 164 11.53 -13.94 -1.94
C ALA A 164 12.08 -13.54 -3.32
N ASP A 165 11.25 -12.97 -4.18
CA ASP A 165 11.67 -12.43 -5.48
C ASP A 165 12.69 -11.29 -5.30
N ALA A 166 12.43 -10.35 -4.39
CA ALA A 166 13.35 -9.25 -4.09
C ALA A 166 14.72 -9.79 -3.62
N LYS A 167 14.71 -10.78 -2.72
CA LYS A 167 15.93 -11.45 -2.27
C LYS A 167 16.65 -12.16 -3.40
N PHE A 168 15.93 -12.91 -4.22
CA PHE A 168 16.50 -13.62 -5.37
C PHE A 168 17.22 -12.65 -6.32
N PHE A 169 16.56 -11.56 -6.73
CA PHE A 169 17.17 -10.58 -7.63
C PHE A 169 18.37 -9.87 -6.99
N TYR A 170 18.28 -9.50 -5.73
CA TYR A 170 19.39 -8.92 -4.99
C TYR A 170 20.61 -9.87 -4.97
N ASP A 171 20.39 -11.14 -4.65
CA ASP A 171 21.47 -12.15 -4.63
C ASP A 171 22.04 -12.41 -6.05
N GLN A 172 21.22 -12.37 -7.11
CA GLN A 172 21.68 -12.51 -8.49
C GLN A 172 22.50 -11.30 -8.93
N ASP A 173 22.10 -10.09 -8.59
CA ASP A 173 22.81 -8.87 -8.97
C ASP A 173 24.19 -8.75 -8.32
N ARG A 174 24.36 -9.32 -7.13
CA ARG A 174 25.65 -9.38 -6.43
C ARG A 174 26.65 -10.36 -7.05
N LYS A 175 26.23 -11.29 -7.90
CA LYS A 175 27.12 -12.28 -8.55
C LYS A 175 28.02 -11.68 -9.61
N LYS A 176 27.68 -10.51 -10.16
CA LYS A 176 28.40 -9.84 -11.24
C LYS A 176 28.58 -8.36 -10.93
N THR A 177 29.74 -7.81 -11.25
CA THR A 177 29.97 -6.36 -11.14
C THR A 177 29.21 -5.61 -12.25
N LEU A 178 28.85 -4.35 -12.01
CA LEU A 178 28.25 -3.49 -13.04
C LEU A 178 29.16 -3.37 -14.26
N GLN A 179 30.48 -3.28 -14.04
CA GLN A 179 31.46 -3.21 -15.11
C GLN A 179 31.43 -4.43 -16.04
N SER A 180 31.23 -5.64 -15.48
CA SER A 180 31.15 -6.87 -16.27
C SER A 180 29.90 -6.94 -17.16
N ARG A 181 28.89 -6.10 -16.89
CA ARG A 181 27.65 -5.99 -17.67
C ARG A 181 27.72 -4.99 -18.82
N LEU A 182 28.74 -4.11 -18.86
CA LEU A 182 28.89 -3.09 -19.91
C LEU A 182 28.86 -3.66 -21.34
N PRO A 183 29.50 -4.81 -21.64
CA PRO A 183 29.43 -5.39 -22.99
C PRO A 183 28.00 -5.81 -23.39
N GLU A 184 27.13 -6.10 -22.45
CA GLU A 184 25.73 -6.48 -22.72
C GLU A 184 24.92 -5.31 -23.28
N LEU A 185 25.30 -4.06 -22.97
CA LEU A 185 24.67 -2.85 -23.50
C LEU A 185 24.74 -2.73 -25.02
N ALA A 186 25.71 -3.38 -25.66
CA ALA A 186 25.82 -3.44 -27.11
C ALA A 186 24.67 -4.23 -27.77
N LYS A 187 23.98 -5.09 -26.99
CA LYS A 187 22.83 -5.88 -27.47
C LYS A 187 21.49 -5.13 -27.28
N VAL A 188 21.50 -4.00 -26.56
CA VAL A 188 20.28 -3.23 -26.27
C VAL A 188 20.20 -2.06 -27.24
N VAL A 189 19.22 -2.09 -28.13
CA VAL A 189 18.97 -0.99 -29.07
C VAL A 189 18.45 0.22 -28.30
N TYR A 190 19.14 1.36 -28.41
CA TYR A 190 18.68 2.64 -27.89
C TYR A 190 17.71 3.32 -28.87
N HIS A 191 18.11 3.39 -30.13
CA HIS A 191 17.29 3.97 -31.19
C HIS A 191 17.80 3.46 -32.55
N ASN A 192 16.89 3.15 -33.48
CA ASN A 192 17.22 2.54 -34.77
C ASN A 192 18.27 3.31 -35.60
N LYS A 193 18.31 4.65 -35.48
CA LYS A 193 19.27 5.51 -36.17
C LYS A 193 20.47 5.94 -35.31
N LEU A 194 20.37 5.82 -33.98
CA LEU A 194 21.37 6.29 -33.03
C LEU A 194 22.14 5.15 -32.36
N GLY A 195 21.83 3.92 -32.71
CA GLY A 195 22.54 2.74 -32.29
C GLY A 195 22.13 2.18 -30.93
N THR A 196 23.06 1.56 -30.25
CA THR A 196 22.87 0.80 -28.99
C THR A 196 23.03 1.65 -27.73
N GLN A 197 22.68 1.10 -26.59
CA GLN A 197 22.93 1.73 -25.29
C GLN A 197 24.44 1.86 -25.01
N ALA A 198 25.27 0.92 -25.47
CA ALA A 198 26.73 1.03 -25.36
C ALA A 198 27.25 2.26 -26.10
N GLU A 199 26.84 2.45 -27.36
CA GLU A 199 27.25 3.63 -28.17
C GLU A 199 26.72 4.94 -27.56
N ARG A 200 25.52 4.94 -27.01
CA ARG A 200 24.99 6.09 -26.26
C ARG A 200 25.83 6.41 -25.03
N SER A 201 26.16 5.42 -24.23
CA SER A 201 27.01 5.59 -23.05
C SER A 201 28.38 6.12 -23.38
N GLU A 202 28.97 5.67 -24.49
CA GLU A 202 30.25 6.15 -24.95
C GLU A 202 30.21 7.61 -25.41
N ARG A 203 29.17 8.01 -26.15
CA ARG A 203 28.96 9.43 -26.50
C ARG A 203 28.80 10.32 -25.26
N VAL A 204 28.04 9.87 -24.26
CA VAL A 204 27.86 10.62 -22.99
C VAL A 204 29.20 10.76 -22.25
N ARG A 205 30.00 9.69 -22.21
CA ARG A 205 31.35 9.69 -21.60
C ARG A 205 32.29 10.71 -22.23
N HIS A 206 32.17 10.91 -23.54
CA HIS A 206 33.02 11.89 -24.26
C HIS A 206 32.59 13.34 -24.04
N ILE A 207 31.34 13.58 -23.62
CA ILE A 207 30.80 14.93 -23.37
C ILE A 207 31.05 15.36 -21.91
N ALA A 208 31.09 14.41 -20.99
CA ALA A 208 31.31 14.64 -19.56
C ALA A 208 32.82 14.81 -19.26
#